data_2b35ec22557a710cfa6ef73d85d2b766
#
_entry.id   2b35ec22557a710cfa6ef73d85d2b766
#
_cell.length_a   1.000
_cell.length_b   1.000
_cell.length_c   1.000
_cell.angle_alpha   90.00
_cell.angle_beta   90.00
_cell.angle_gamma   90.00
#
_symmetry.space_group_name_H-M   'P 1'
#
loop_
_entity.id
_entity.type
_entity.pdbx_description
1 polymer ?
#
loop_
_entity_poly.entity_id
_entity_poly.type
_entity_poly.pdbx_seq_one_letter_code
_entity_poly.pdbx_strand_id
1 'polypeptide(L)'
;MDRNLALEFVRITEAAALASAKWTGKGDNQAADQAAVDAMRKAFDDVRIDGTVVIGEGERDEAPMLYIGEKVGMRKEDSPKVDIALDPLEGTNLCAHGGVGAISVIAVAEHGQFLHAPDTYMDKIACGPSAKGQIDIDLSPEENIKRVAKASGKPVEDMTVVILDRPRHEELISRVRKTGARIHLIGDGDVSAAIASAWPESGIDLLLGIGGAPEGVIAAAALQCLGGDFQGRLKFRSTEEKERARRMGVEDYDKKYSIDDLAKGSVMFVATGVTDGPFLKGVKVLPGRQAKTHSVVMRSKTGTIRNIEAHHMLAKKPQAYL
;
A
#
# COMPACT_ATOMS: atom_id res chain seq x y z
N MET A 1 0.78 -6.41 19.50
CA MET A 1 -0.26 -5.41 19.13
C MET A 1 -1.65 -5.92 19.52
N ASP A 2 -2.47 -5.07 20.17
CA ASP A 2 -3.83 -5.42 20.59
C ASP A 2 -4.73 -5.65 19.38
N ARG A 3 -5.50 -6.78 19.39
CA ARG A 3 -6.45 -7.12 18.33
C ARG A 3 -7.64 -6.16 18.26
N ASN A 4 -7.95 -5.46 19.34
CA ASN A 4 -9.07 -4.53 19.42
C ASN A 4 -8.84 -3.25 18.60
N LEU A 5 -7.58 -2.93 18.28
CA LEU A 5 -7.22 -1.78 17.44
C LEU A 5 -7.62 -1.97 15.96
N ALA A 6 -7.96 -3.19 15.52
CA ALA A 6 -8.28 -3.47 14.11
C ALA A 6 -9.39 -2.57 13.56
N LEU A 7 -10.50 -2.40 14.30
CA LEU A 7 -11.60 -1.54 13.88
C LEU A 7 -11.29 -0.05 14.01
N GLU A 8 -10.41 0.32 14.93
CA GLU A 8 -9.97 1.72 15.06
C GLU A 8 -9.19 2.15 13.80
N PHE A 9 -8.28 1.30 13.30
CA PHE A 9 -7.55 1.59 12.06
C PHE A 9 -8.46 1.55 10.82
N VAL A 10 -9.49 0.69 10.79
CA VAL A 10 -10.51 0.71 9.73
C VAL A 10 -11.22 2.05 9.70
N ARG A 11 -11.61 2.63 10.85
CA ARG A 11 -12.27 3.93 10.91
C ARG A 11 -11.40 5.06 10.34
N ILE A 12 -10.08 4.96 10.50
CA ILE A 12 -9.12 5.94 9.98
C ILE A 12 -9.10 5.89 8.46
N THR A 13 -8.93 4.69 7.86
CA THR A 13 -8.93 4.54 6.40
C THR A 13 -10.30 4.83 5.78
N GLU A 14 -11.40 4.54 6.49
CA GLU A 14 -12.76 4.93 6.07
C GLU A 14 -12.92 6.46 6.05
N ALA A 15 -12.38 7.18 7.04
CA ALA A 15 -12.45 8.64 7.07
C ALA A 15 -11.74 9.27 5.86
N ALA A 16 -10.51 8.83 5.56
CA ALA A 16 -9.76 9.27 4.40
C ALA A 16 -10.47 8.94 3.08
N ALA A 17 -10.96 7.69 2.94
CA ALA A 17 -11.68 7.25 1.74
C ALA A 17 -12.98 8.04 1.52
N LEU A 18 -13.76 8.33 2.57
CA LEU A 18 -14.99 9.13 2.46
C LEU A 18 -14.70 10.58 2.06
N ALA A 19 -13.60 11.16 2.57
CA ALA A 19 -13.21 12.52 2.25
C ALA A 19 -12.71 12.66 0.81
N SER A 20 -11.77 11.80 0.40
CA SER A 20 -11.17 11.81 -0.94
C SER A 20 -12.16 11.42 -2.05
N ALA A 21 -13.10 10.51 -1.77
CA ALA A 21 -14.10 10.07 -2.74
C ALA A 21 -14.96 11.21 -3.30
N LYS A 22 -15.12 12.32 -2.59
CA LYS A 22 -15.82 13.52 -3.08
C LYS A 22 -15.11 14.20 -4.24
N TRP A 23 -13.82 13.93 -4.40
CA TRP A 23 -12.96 14.47 -5.43
C TRP A 23 -12.82 13.53 -6.63
N THR A 24 -13.43 12.35 -6.56
CA THR A 24 -13.38 11.37 -7.67
C THR A 24 -13.90 12.00 -8.96
N GLY A 25 -13.07 11.96 -10.01
CA GLY A 25 -13.39 12.46 -11.34
C GLY A 25 -13.45 13.99 -11.47
N LYS A 26 -12.95 14.77 -10.49
CA LYS A 26 -12.94 16.23 -10.55
C LYS A 26 -11.67 16.83 -11.15
N GLY A 27 -10.65 16.01 -11.42
CA GLY A 27 -9.40 16.43 -12.05
C GLY A 27 -8.45 17.20 -11.13
N ASP A 28 -8.71 17.23 -9.81
CA ASP A 28 -7.91 17.95 -8.82
C ASP A 28 -7.22 16.96 -7.88
N ASN A 29 -6.00 16.59 -8.22
CA ASN A 29 -5.18 15.65 -7.47
C ASN A 29 -4.85 16.19 -6.06
N GLN A 30 -4.47 17.47 -5.99
CA GLN A 30 -4.03 18.07 -4.74
C GLN A 30 -5.19 18.15 -3.73
N ALA A 31 -6.39 18.54 -4.18
CA ALA A 31 -7.55 18.61 -3.30
C ALA A 31 -8.02 17.20 -2.87
N ALA A 32 -7.91 16.18 -3.74
CA ALA A 32 -8.24 14.81 -3.38
C ALA A 32 -7.31 14.27 -2.31
N ASP A 33 -6.02 14.50 -2.46
CA ASP A 33 -4.96 14.09 -1.54
C ASP A 33 -5.09 14.81 -0.19
N GLN A 34 -5.15 16.14 -0.20
CA GLN A 34 -5.31 16.95 1.01
C GLN A 34 -6.54 16.55 1.82
N ALA A 35 -7.67 16.26 1.16
CA ALA A 35 -8.89 15.81 1.85
C ALA A 35 -8.66 14.46 2.57
N ALA A 36 -7.91 13.54 1.97
CA ALA A 36 -7.57 12.26 2.59
C ALA A 36 -6.63 12.44 3.78
N VAL A 37 -5.57 13.27 3.62
CA VAL A 37 -4.59 13.59 4.66
C VAL A 37 -5.28 14.21 5.88
N ASP A 38 -6.09 15.25 5.70
CA ASP A 38 -6.79 15.94 6.78
C ASP A 38 -7.71 15.00 7.56
N ALA A 39 -8.49 14.20 6.85
CA ALA A 39 -9.43 13.26 7.45
C ALA A 39 -8.69 12.12 8.20
N MET A 40 -7.65 11.56 7.61
CA MET A 40 -6.83 10.52 8.23
C MET A 40 -6.15 11.04 9.48
N ARG A 41 -5.48 12.18 9.39
CA ARG A 41 -4.77 12.79 10.51
C ARG A 41 -5.70 13.05 11.69
N LYS A 42 -6.88 13.61 11.40
CA LYS A 42 -7.89 13.88 12.43
C LYS A 42 -8.43 12.62 13.08
N ALA A 43 -8.62 11.56 12.30
CA ALA A 43 -9.15 10.29 12.81
C ALA A 43 -8.19 9.58 13.77
N PHE A 44 -6.88 9.85 13.70
CA PHE A 44 -5.91 9.34 14.66
C PHE A 44 -6.09 9.90 16.08
N ASP A 45 -6.63 11.10 16.24
CA ASP A 45 -6.73 11.77 17.55
C ASP A 45 -7.53 10.96 18.58
N ASP A 46 -8.47 10.13 18.14
CA ASP A 46 -9.35 9.31 18.98
C ASP A 46 -8.80 7.89 19.25
N VAL A 47 -7.66 7.50 18.65
CA VAL A 47 -7.13 6.16 18.78
C VAL A 47 -6.12 6.05 19.91
N ARG A 48 -6.31 5.06 20.81
CA ARG A 48 -5.43 4.83 21.97
C ARG A 48 -4.15 4.12 21.57
N ILE A 49 -3.24 4.86 20.92
CA ILE A 49 -1.89 4.46 20.55
C ILE A 49 -0.89 5.58 20.88
N ASP A 50 0.39 5.25 20.97
CA ASP A 50 1.54 6.16 20.83
C ASP A 50 2.21 5.80 19.51
N GLY A 51 1.63 6.33 18.41
CA GLY A 51 2.04 6.02 17.05
C GLY A 51 3.15 6.94 16.57
N THR A 52 4.06 6.37 15.77
CA THR A 52 5.06 7.12 15.01
C THR A 52 4.87 6.83 13.54
N VAL A 53 4.66 7.86 12.74
CA VAL A 53 4.64 7.73 11.27
C VAL A 53 6.06 7.46 10.80
N VAL A 54 6.30 6.31 10.20
CA VAL A 54 7.62 5.93 9.66
C VAL A 54 7.65 5.95 8.14
N ILE A 55 6.48 5.79 7.51
CA ILE A 55 6.18 6.03 6.10
C ILE A 55 4.92 6.88 6.05
N GLY A 56 4.95 8.01 5.34
CA GLY A 56 3.84 8.95 5.25
C GLY A 56 4.02 9.93 4.09
N GLU A 57 3.46 11.14 4.21
CA GLU A 57 3.34 12.15 3.16
C GLU A 57 4.67 12.84 2.75
N GLY A 58 5.76 12.54 3.41
CA GLY A 58 7.06 13.12 3.13
C GLY A 58 7.84 13.48 4.38
N GLU A 59 8.89 14.26 4.23
CA GLU A 59 9.66 14.77 5.37
C GLU A 59 8.95 15.96 6.02
N ARG A 60 9.30 16.28 7.26
CA ARG A 60 8.61 17.29 8.09
C ARG A 60 8.56 18.70 7.48
N ASP A 61 9.55 19.05 6.68
CA ASP A 61 9.66 20.33 5.98
C ASP A 61 8.92 20.34 4.62
N GLU A 62 8.50 19.17 4.15
CA GLU A 62 7.78 18.99 2.88
C GLU A 62 6.28 18.77 3.08
N ALA A 63 5.87 18.14 4.19
CA ALA A 63 4.47 17.81 4.49
C ALA A 63 4.01 18.46 5.82
N PRO A 64 2.84 19.13 5.83
CA PRO A 64 2.32 19.76 7.05
C PRO A 64 1.77 18.75 8.06
N MET A 65 1.34 17.57 7.62
CA MET A 65 0.75 16.50 8.43
C MET A 65 1.14 15.12 7.92
N LEU A 66 1.06 14.12 8.79
CA LEU A 66 1.41 12.71 8.51
C LEU A 66 2.84 12.55 7.97
N TYR A 67 3.73 13.48 8.31
CA TYR A 67 5.12 13.44 7.92
C TYR A 67 5.91 12.37 8.70
N ILE A 68 7.02 11.94 8.15
CA ILE A 68 7.92 10.97 8.77
C ILE A 68 8.41 11.49 10.13
N GLY A 69 8.16 10.73 11.19
CA GLY A 69 8.45 11.09 12.58
C GLY A 69 7.29 11.75 13.32
N GLU A 70 6.18 12.09 12.65
CA GLU A 70 5.01 12.63 13.34
C GLU A 70 4.46 11.63 14.36
N LYS A 71 4.10 12.17 15.52
CA LYS A 71 3.44 11.39 16.59
C LYS A 71 1.94 11.54 16.49
N VAL A 72 1.24 10.40 16.40
CA VAL A 72 -0.21 10.33 16.23
C VAL A 72 -0.86 9.44 17.29
N GLY A 73 -2.17 9.60 17.48
CA GLY A 73 -2.94 8.90 18.50
C GLY A 73 -3.07 9.68 19.81
N MET A 74 -3.81 9.11 20.77
CA MET A 74 -4.07 9.75 22.07
C MET A 74 -2.83 9.87 22.95
N ARG A 75 -1.80 9.05 22.74
CA ARG A 75 -0.49 9.05 23.41
C ARG A 75 -0.56 9.07 24.93
N LYS A 76 -1.50 8.32 25.50
CA LYS A 76 -1.58 8.13 26.95
C LYS A 76 -0.41 7.26 27.44
N GLU A 77 -0.08 7.35 28.73
CA GLU A 77 1.06 6.65 29.32
C GLU A 77 1.07 5.14 29.07
N ASP A 78 -0.10 4.51 29.02
CA ASP A 78 -0.32 3.08 28.77
C ASP A 78 -0.66 2.75 27.30
N SER A 79 -0.54 3.71 26.39
CA SER A 79 -0.79 3.50 24.96
C SER A 79 0.31 2.61 24.36
N PRO A 80 -0.05 1.61 23.54
CA PRO A 80 0.94 0.80 22.83
C PRO A 80 1.74 1.66 21.87
N LYS A 81 3.08 1.49 21.90
CA LYS A 81 4.00 2.13 20.95
C LYS A 81 4.00 1.35 19.64
N VAL A 82 3.68 2.03 18.55
CA VAL A 82 3.57 1.43 17.23
C VAL A 82 4.22 2.30 16.16
N ASP A 83 4.79 1.64 15.17
CA ASP A 83 5.17 2.26 13.91
C ASP A 83 4.01 2.20 12.93
N ILE A 84 3.84 3.25 12.15
CA ILE A 84 2.76 3.42 11.18
C ILE A 84 3.38 3.73 9.83
N ALA A 85 3.06 2.91 8.83
CA ALA A 85 3.31 3.17 7.43
C ALA A 85 1.96 3.41 6.76
N LEU A 86 1.76 4.56 6.13
CA LEU A 86 0.47 4.95 5.60
C LEU A 86 0.60 5.65 4.23
N ASP A 87 -0.49 5.57 3.48
CA ASP A 87 -0.77 6.43 2.34
C ASP A 87 -2.28 6.77 2.40
N PRO A 88 -2.63 8.04 2.68
CA PRO A 88 -4.03 8.45 2.80
C PRO A 88 -4.82 8.27 1.51
N LEU A 89 -4.17 8.41 0.34
CA LEU A 89 -4.77 8.24 -0.98
C LEU A 89 -3.80 7.62 -2.00
N GLU A 90 -3.50 6.35 -1.84
CA GLU A 90 -2.76 5.55 -2.82
C GLU A 90 -3.52 5.53 -4.16
N GLY A 91 -2.87 6.02 -5.22
CA GLY A 91 -3.49 6.22 -6.52
C GLY A 91 -4.25 7.55 -6.63
N THR A 92 -3.64 8.65 -6.20
CA THR A 92 -4.20 10.01 -6.25
C THR A 92 -4.69 10.37 -7.65
N ASN A 93 -3.91 10.05 -8.71
CA ASN A 93 -4.33 10.25 -10.10
C ASN A 93 -5.58 9.45 -10.46
N LEU A 94 -5.69 8.19 -9.97
CA LEU A 94 -6.87 7.37 -10.23
C LEU A 94 -8.12 7.99 -9.62
N CYS A 95 -8.03 8.46 -8.37
CA CYS A 95 -9.14 9.17 -7.74
C CYS A 95 -9.52 10.43 -8.52
N ALA A 96 -8.58 11.33 -8.75
CA ALA A 96 -8.87 12.63 -9.37
C ALA A 96 -9.46 12.50 -10.80
N HIS A 97 -9.06 11.48 -11.55
CA HIS A 97 -9.55 11.28 -12.92
C HIS A 97 -10.69 10.25 -13.05
N GLY A 98 -11.21 9.72 -11.94
CA GLY A 98 -12.30 8.74 -11.94
C GLY A 98 -11.85 7.35 -12.43
N GLY A 99 -10.57 7.06 -12.31
CA GLY A 99 -9.99 5.74 -12.59
C GLY A 99 -10.33 4.71 -11.51
N VAL A 100 -9.88 3.47 -11.71
CA VAL A 100 -10.17 2.34 -10.81
C VAL A 100 -8.96 1.99 -9.94
N GLY A 101 -9.19 1.59 -8.69
CA GLY A 101 -8.18 1.01 -7.83
C GLY A 101 -7.52 1.96 -6.81
N ALA A 102 -7.99 3.20 -6.67
CA ALA A 102 -7.54 4.09 -5.59
C ALA A 102 -8.02 3.57 -4.22
N ILE A 103 -7.12 3.54 -3.25
CA ILE A 103 -7.37 3.05 -1.88
C ILE A 103 -6.73 3.97 -0.84
N SER A 104 -7.25 3.95 0.39
CA SER A 104 -6.58 4.51 1.56
C SER A 104 -5.98 3.38 2.38
N VAL A 105 -4.72 3.46 2.78
CA VAL A 105 -3.99 2.35 3.41
C VAL A 105 -3.24 2.74 4.68
N ILE A 106 -3.20 1.82 5.64
CA ILE A 106 -2.37 1.88 6.84
C ILE A 106 -1.80 0.50 7.13
N ALA A 107 -0.50 0.41 7.34
CA ALA A 107 0.15 -0.72 7.96
C ALA A 107 0.67 -0.32 9.36
N VAL A 108 0.52 -1.21 10.33
CA VAL A 108 0.91 -0.98 11.73
C VAL A 108 1.70 -2.15 12.25
N ALA A 109 2.83 -1.87 12.90
CA ALA A 109 3.65 -2.86 13.58
C ALA A 109 4.08 -2.35 14.97
N GLU A 110 4.69 -3.20 15.77
CA GLU A 110 5.34 -2.75 17.01
C GLU A 110 6.52 -1.83 16.66
N HIS A 111 6.86 -0.92 17.56
CA HIS A 111 7.92 0.05 17.33
C HIS A 111 9.24 -0.58 16.88
N GLY A 112 9.86 -0.02 15.83
CA GLY A 112 11.12 -0.48 15.25
C GLY A 112 10.99 -1.67 14.28
N GLN A 113 9.78 -2.01 13.82
CA GLN A 113 9.55 -3.16 12.94
C GLN A 113 9.43 -2.81 11.45
N PHE A 114 9.25 -1.55 11.09
CA PHE A 114 9.26 -1.12 9.69
C PHE A 114 10.60 -0.52 9.28
N LEU A 115 11.00 -0.76 8.03
CA LEU A 115 12.09 -0.02 7.41
C LEU A 115 11.66 1.44 7.23
N HIS A 116 12.48 2.36 7.72
CA HIS A 116 12.37 3.78 7.39
C HIS A 116 12.92 3.99 5.96
N ALA A 117 12.09 3.72 4.97
CA ALA A 117 12.50 3.84 3.58
C ALA A 117 12.63 5.31 3.18
N PRO A 118 13.74 5.70 2.51
CA PRO A 118 13.85 7.04 1.96
C PRO A 118 12.84 7.24 0.83
N ASP A 119 12.44 8.49 0.59
CA ASP A 119 11.66 8.86 -0.59
C ASP A 119 12.53 8.75 -1.84
N THR A 120 12.57 7.54 -2.39
CA THR A 120 13.27 7.18 -3.62
C THR A 120 12.51 6.05 -4.32
N TYR A 121 12.99 5.61 -5.49
CA TYR A 121 12.41 4.44 -6.15
C TYR A 121 12.92 3.12 -5.56
N MET A 122 12.16 2.07 -5.80
CA MET A 122 12.48 0.69 -5.51
C MET A 122 12.12 -0.19 -6.70
N ASP A 123 13.05 -1.00 -7.15
CA ASP A 123 12.76 -2.14 -8.01
C ASP A 123 12.06 -3.20 -7.19
N LYS A 124 10.93 -3.73 -7.68
CA LYS A 124 10.01 -4.56 -6.90
C LYS A 124 9.60 -5.81 -7.67
N ILE A 125 9.51 -6.90 -6.94
CA ILE A 125 8.88 -8.14 -7.41
C ILE A 125 8.02 -8.69 -6.28
N ALA A 126 6.79 -9.14 -6.61
CA ALA A 126 5.87 -9.70 -5.62
C ALA A 126 4.99 -10.80 -6.22
N CYS A 127 4.70 -11.83 -5.41
CA CYS A 127 3.81 -12.92 -5.80
C CYS A 127 2.99 -13.43 -4.62
N GLY A 128 1.99 -14.24 -4.93
CA GLY A 128 1.12 -14.87 -3.94
C GLY A 128 1.76 -16.06 -3.22
N PRO A 129 1.03 -16.62 -2.20
CA PRO A 129 1.51 -17.72 -1.37
C PRO A 129 1.91 -18.98 -2.15
N SER A 130 1.25 -19.27 -3.27
CA SER A 130 1.54 -20.45 -4.11
C SER A 130 2.95 -20.45 -4.70
N ALA A 131 3.52 -19.25 -4.89
CA ALA A 131 4.86 -19.08 -5.45
C ALA A 131 5.88 -18.49 -4.45
N LYS A 132 5.58 -18.53 -3.15
CA LYS A 132 6.51 -18.05 -2.12
C LYS A 132 7.86 -18.73 -2.21
N GLY A 133 8.94 -17.96 -2.17
CA GLY A 133 10.31 -18.42 -2.29
C GLY A 133 10.75 -18.78 -3.73
N GLN A 134 9.92 -18.51 -4.72
CA GLN A 134 10.25 -18.78 -6.14
C GLN A 134 10.73 -17.56 -6.89
N ILE A 135 10.43 -16.36 -6.39
CA ILE A 135 10.86 -15.11 -7.00
C ILE A 135 12.29 -14.74 -6.57
N ASP A 136 13.03 -14.12 -7.47
CA ASP A 136 14.33 -13.53 -7.18
C ASP A 136 14.56 -12.30 -8.08
N ILE A 137 14.74 -11.14 -7.47
CA ILE A 137 14.91 -9.85 -8.16
C ILE A 137 16.20 -9.80 -9.02
N ASP A 138 17.18 -10.70 -8.76
CA ASP A 138 18.40 -10.81 -9.54
C ASP A 138 18.23 -11.66 -10.80
N LEU A 139 17.14 -12.39 -10.91
CA LEU A 139 16.83 -13.19 -12.10
C LEU A 139 16.11 -12.34 -13.15
N SER A 140 16.18 -12.83 -14.38
CA SER A 140 15.44 -12.19 -15.47
C SER A 140 13.92 -12.27 -15.26
N PRO A 141 13.14 -11.32 -15.82
CA PRO A 141 11.67 -11.38 -15.78
C PRO A 141 11.13 -12.71 -16.32
N GLU A 142 11.72 -13.23 -17.39
CA GLU A 142 11.33 -14.48 -18.03
C GLU A 142 11.51 -15.68 -17.10
N GLU A 143 12.61 -15.70 -16.35
CA GLU A 143 12.88 -16.78 -15.39
C GLU A 143 11.94 -16.71 -14.20
N ASN A 144 11.69 -15.52 -13.66
CA ASN A 144 10.71 -15.32 -12.57
C ASN A 144 9.32 -15.78 -12.99
N ILE A 145 8.85 -15.39 -14.19
CA ILE A 145 7.54 -15.80 -14.71
C ILE A 145 7.46 -17.33 -14.80
N LYS A 146 8.47 -18.01 -15.32
CA LYS A 146 8.50 -19.47 -15.43
C LYS A 146 8.44 -20.15 -14.05
N ARG A 147 9.18 -19.64 -13.06
CA ARG A 147 9.19 -20.18 -11.70
C ARG A 147 7.83 -20.02 -11.03
N VAL A 148 7.23 -18.82 -11.13
CA VAL A 148 5.91 -18.56 -10.56
C VAL A 148 4.84 -19.39 -11.26
N ALA A 149 4.85 -19.49 -12.58
CA ALA A 149 3.95 -20.31 -13.36
C ALA A 149 4.01 -21.79 -12.91
N LYS A 150 5.22 -22.35 -12.83
CA LYS A 150 5.45 -23.73 -12.36
C LYS A 150 4.93 -23.95 -10.94
N ALA A 151 5.21 -23.04 -10.02
CA ALA A 151 4.79 -23.13 -8.62
C ALA A 151 3.26 -23.01 -8.46
N SER A 152 2.64 -22.18 -9.30
CA SER A 152 1.17 -21.97 -9.30
C SER A 152 0.43 -23.03 -10.12
N GLY A 153 1.14 -23.95 -10.79
CA GLY A 153 0.51 -24.97 -11.63
C GLY A 153 -0.21 -24.42 -12.87
N LYS A 154 0.23 -23.24 -13.36
CA LYS A 154 -0.32 -22.56 -14.53
C LYS A 154 0.66 -22.60 -15.69
N PRO A 155 0.19 -22.71 -16.94
CA PRO A 155 1.04 -22.42 -18.10
C PRO A 155 1.40 -20.92 -18.14
N VAL A 156 2.55 -20.57 -18.77
CA VAL A 156 3.03 -19.19 -18.82
C VAL A 156 2.01 -18.24 -19.51
N GLU A 157 1.34 -18.72 -20.53
CA GLU A 157 0.32 -17.97 -21.28
C GLU A 157 -0.94 -17.61 -20.47
N ASP A 158 -1.15 -18.29 -19.36
CA ASP A 158 -2.23 -18.01 -18.42
C ASP A 158 -1.81 -17.14 -17.22
N MET A 159 -0.51 -16.86 -17.12
CA MET A 159 0.02 -15.94 -16.11
C MET A 159 -0.36 -14.50 -16.45
N THR A 160 -0.71 -13.71 -15.44
CA THR A 160 -0.93 -12.26 -15.55
C THR A 160 0.08 -11.51 -14.72
N VAL A 161 0.91 -10.71 -15.39
CA VAL A 161 1.91 -9.85 -14.74
C VAL A 161 1.39 -8.42 -14.70
N VAL A 162 1.35 -7.80 -13.52
CA VAL A 162 1.01 -6.39 -13.38
C VAL A 162 2.26 -5.53 -13.41
N ILE A 163 2.22 -4.44 -14.17
CA ILE A 163 3.34 -3.50 -14.36
C ILE A 163 2.78 -2.08 -14.44
N LEU A 164 3.45 -1.11 -13.79
CA LEU A 164 3.15 0.31 -13.97
C LEU A 164 3.44 0.75 -15.42
N ASP A 165 2.46 1.38 -16.06
CA ASP A 165 2.60 1.94 -17.40
C ASP A 165 3.42 3.25 -17.33
N ARG A 166 4.72 3.09 -17.44
CA ARG A 166 5.69 4.20 -17.40
C ARG A 166 6.79 3.98 -18.44
N PRO A 167 7.35 5.03 -19.03
CA PRO A 167 8.44 4.91 -20.02
C PRO A 167 9.62 4.06 -19.53
N ARG A 168 9.94 4.11 -18.25
CA ARG A 168 11.01 3.30 -17.64
C ARG A 168 10.76 1.79 -17.70
N HIS A 169 9.55 1.35 -18.02
CA HIS A 169 9.16 -0.07 -18.08
C HIS A 169 9.00 -0.61 -19.51
N GLU A 170 9.22 0.19 -20.56
CA GLU A 170 9.04 -0.24 -21.96
C GLU A 170 9.82 -1.52 -22.30
N GLU A 171 11.08 -1.61 -21.86
CA GLU A 171 11.90 -2.81 -22.06
C GLU A 171 11.33 -4.01 -21.27
N LEU A 172 10.99 -3.82 -19.99
CA LEU A 172 10.38 -4.84 -19.15
C LEU A 172 9.08 -5.36 -19.79
N ILE A 173 8.19 -4.48 -20.20
CA ILE A 173 6.92 -4.80 -20.86
C ILE A 173 7.18 -5.63 -22.14
N SER A 174 8.15 -5.21 -22.96
CA SER A 174 8.51 -5.92 -24.18
C SER A 174 9.01 -7.35 -23.88
N ARG A 175 9.86 -7.51 -22.85
CA ARG A 175 10.39 -8.79 -22.41
C ARG A 175 9.29 -9.72 -21.90
N VAL A 176 8.40 -9.21 -21.03
CA VAL A 176 7.27 -10.00 -20.51
C VAL A 176 6.35 -10.45 -21.64
N ARG A 177 6.01 -9.58 -22.62
CA ARG A 177 5.19 -9.95 -23.80
C ARG A 177 5.80 -11.10 -24.59
N LYS A 178 7.13 -11.14 -24.74
CA LYS A 178 7.83 -12.21 -25.46
C LYS A 178 7.73 -13.57 -24.77
N THR A 179 7.40 -13.63 -23.50
CA THR A 179 7.17 -14.91 -22.80
C THR A 179 5.84 -15.56 -23.14
N GLY A 180 4.90 -14.80 -23.69
CA GLY A 180 3.51 -15.19 -23.89
C GLY A 180 2.57 -14.91 -22.70
N ALA A 181 3.10 -14.44 -21.56
CA ALA A 181 2.31 -14.08 -20.41
C ALA A 181 1.43 -12.82 -20.70
N ARG A 182 0.28 -12.76 -20.04
CA ARG A 182 -0.60 -11.58 -20.07
C ARG A 182 -0.02 -10.46 -19.24
N ILE A 183 -0.24 -9.22 -19.66
CA ILE A 183 0.18 -8.03 -18.90
C ILE A 183 -1.06 -7.22 -18.54
N HIS A 184 -1.14 -6.83 -17.26
CA HIS A 184 -2.06 -5.83 -16.76
C HIS A 184 -1.29 -4.53 -16.52
N LEU A 185 -1.47 -3.53 -17.41
CA LEU A 185 -0.84 -2.22 -17.25
C LEU A 185 -1.70 -1.33 -16.36
N ILE A 186 -1.08 -0.74 -15.34
CA ILE A 186 -1.74 0.18 -14.41
C ILE A 186 -1.12 1.57 -14.49
N GLY A 187 -1.95 2.60 -14.44
CA GLY A 187 -1.49 3.99 -14.50
C GLY A 187 -0.92 4.49 -13.16
N ASP A 188 -1.32 3.90 -12.04
CA ASP A 188 -0.94 4.28 -10.67
C ASP A 188 -1.34 3.18 -9.70
N GLY A 189 -0.92 3.26 -8.40
CA GLY A 189 -1.38 2.37 -7.34
C GLY A 189 -0.62 1.03 -7.28
N ASP A 190 0.69 1.07 -7.08
CA ASP A 190 1.49 -0.17 -7.05
C ASP A 190 1.38 -0.95 -5.73
N VAL A 191 0.90 -0.34 -4.64
CA VAL A 191 0.54 -1.06 -3.41
C VAL A 191 -0.65 -1.99 -3.67
N SER A 192 -1.72 -1.48 -4.27
CA SER A 192 -2.89 -2.31 -4.60
C SER A 192 -2.54 -3.41 -5.60
N ALA A 193 -1.64 -3.14 -6.55
CA ALA A 193 -1.15 -4.12 -7.51
C ALA A 193 -0.31 -5.23 -6.85
N ALA A 194 0.55 -4.89 -5.89
CA ALA A 194 1.31 -5.88 -5.12
C ALA A 194 0.37 -6.79 -4.31
N ILE A 195 -0.64 -6.21 -3.65
CA ILE A 195 -1.65 -6.97 -2.93
C ILE A 195 -2.42 -7.89 -3.88
N ALA A 196 -2.79 -7.40 -5.07
CA ALA A 196 -3.51 -8.18 -6.07
C ALA A 196 -2.73 -9.43 -6.49
N SER A 197 -1.39 -9.40 -6.55
CA SER A 197 -0.58 -10.59 -6.88
C SER A 197 -0.71 -11.73 -5.85
N ALA A 198 -1.19 -11.44 -4.65
CA ALA A 198 -1.43 -12.41 -3.58
C ALA A 198 -2.92 -12.58 -3.25
N TRP A 199 -3.81 -11.86 -3.94
CA TRP A 199 -5.26 -11.94 -3.73
C TRP A 199 -5.89 -12.92 -4.71
N PRO A 200 -6.47 -14.04 -4.21
CA PRO A 200 -6.86 -15.17 -5.08
C PRO A 200 -7.83 -14.80 -6.20
N GLU A 201 -8.72 -13.83 -5.97
CA GLU A 201 -9.78 -13.44 -6.91
C GLU A 201 -9.36 -12.34 -7.91
N SER A 202 -8.13 -11.81 -7.77
CA SER A 202 -7.66 -10.71 -8.61
C SER A 202 -7.34 -11.10 -10.06
N GLY A 203 -6.97 -12.36 -10.25
CA GLY A 203 -6.44 -12.86 -11.52
C GLY A 203 -5.03 -12.37 -11.84
N ILE A 204 -4.33 -11.71 -10.91
CA ILE A 204 -2.93 -11.27 -11.02
C ILE A 204 -2.04 -12.28 -10.32
N ASP A 205 -0.93 -12.67 -10.97
CA ASP A 205 -0.02 -13.69 -10.45
C ASP A 205 1.33 -13.12 -10.00
N LEU A 206 1.77 -12.02 -10.59
CA LEU A 206 3.10 -11.46 -10.36
C LEU A 206 3.09 -9.94 -10.56
N LEU A 207 3.72 -9.20 -9.62
CA LEU A 207 4.11 -7.80 -9.82
C LEU A 207 5.57 -7.73 -10.26
N LEU A 208 5.86 -6.93 -11.27
CA LEU A 208 7.24 -6.56 -11.68
C LEU A 208 7.30 -5.07 -11.95
N GLY A 209 8.38 -4.41 -11.53
CA GLY A 209 8.69 -3.05 -11.95
C GLY A 209 9.20 -2.14 -10.84
N ILE A 210 9.35 -0.86 -11.18
CA ILE A 210 9.93 0.17 -10.32
C ILE A 210 8.82 1.14 -9.89
N GLY A 211 8.63 1.28 -8.59
CA GLY A 211 7.73 2.25 -7.96
C GLY A 211 8.40 2.92 -6.76
N GLY A 212 7.66 3.59 -5.88
CA GLY A 212 8.23 4.23 -4.70
C GLY A 212 8.69 3.23 -3.64
N ALA A 213 9.77 3.54 -2.94
CA ALA A 213 10.26 2.70 -1.85
C ALA A 213 9.33 2.71 -0.62
N PRO A 214 8.72 3.85 -0.23
CA PRO A 214 7.71 3.89 0.82
C PRO A 214 6.55 2.91 0.58
N GLU A 215 5.99 2.91 -0.64
CA GLU A 215 4.92 2.00 -1.05
C GLU A 215 5.39 0.53 -1.02
N GLY A 216 6.69 0.28 -1.23
CA GLY A 216 7.29 -1.05 -1.08
C GLY A 216 7.20 -1.59 0.34
N VAL A 217 7.35 -0.74 1.37
CA VAL A 217 7.19 -1.13 2.79
C VAL A 217 5.74 -1.46 3.09
N ILE A 218 4.80 -0.64 2.62
CA ILE A 218 3.35 -0.87 2.80
C ILE A 218 2.92 -2.16 2.11
N ALA A 219 3.40 -2.39 0.87
CA ALA A 219 3.13 -3.60 0.11
C ALA A 219 3.68 -4.87 0.79
N ALA A 220 4.93 -4.81 1.29
CA ALA A 220 5.55 -5.91 2.04
C ALA A 220 4.74 -6.26 3.30
N ALA A 221 4.24 -5.26 4.03
CA ALA A 221 3.38 -5.45 5.19
C ALA A 221 2.07 -6.18 4.85
N ALA A 222 1.44 -5.81 3.74
CA ALA A 222 0.23 -6.49 3.25
C ALA A 222 0.51 -7.93 2.83
N LEU A 223 1.60 -8.15 2.06
CA LEU A 223 1.99 -9.49 1.60
C LEU A 223 2.39 -10.41 2.75
N GLN A 224 2.99 -9.87 3.82
CA GLN A 224 3.24 -10.63 5.04
C GLN A 224 1.92 -11.15 5.65
N CYS A 225 0.87 -10.35 5.65
CA CYS A 225 -0.44 -10.77 6.15
C CYS A 225 -1.10 -11.83 5.25
N LEU A 226 -0.84 -11.78 3.94
CA LEU A 226 -1.37 -12.70 2.94
C LEU A 226 -0.55 -13.99 2.79
N GLY A 227 0.66 -14.04 3.38
CA GLY A 227 1.58 -15.17 3.22
C GLY A 227 2.29 -15.21 1.86
N GLY A 228 2.24 -14.12 1.09
CA GLY A 228 2.93 -13.95 -0.18
C GLY A 228 4.44 -13.76 -0.03
N ASP A 229 5.08 -13.34 -1.12
CA ASP A 229 6.50 -13.01 -1.16
C ASP A 229 6.73 -11.65 -1.83
N PHE A 230 7.78 -10.96 -1.38
CA PHE A 230 8.19 -9.66 -1.90
C PHE A 230 9.69 -9.51 -1.81
N GLN A 231 10.28 -8.98 -2.85
CA GLN A 231 11.65 -8.50 -2.82
C GLN A 231 11.73 -7.10 -3.42
N GLY A 232 12.59 -6.25 -2.83
CA GLY A 232 12.83 -4.89 -3.30
C GLY A 232 14.32 -4.56 -3.33
N ARG A 233 14.72 -3.63 -4.21
CA ARG A 233 16.03 -3.01 -4.24
C ARG A 233 15.90 -1.51 -4.50
N LEU A 234 16.52 -0.67 -3.66
CA LEU A 234 16.46 0.77 -3.81
C LEU A 234 17.07 1.22 -5.14
N LYS A 235 16.44 2.19 -5.77
CA LYS A 235 16.85 2.80 -7.04
C LYS A 235 16.96 4.29 -6.86
N PHE A 236 18.18 4.80 -6.81
CA PHE A 236 18.47 6.21 -6.61
C PHE A 236 18.54 6.94 -7.95
N ARG A 237 17.88 8.09 -8.03
CA ARG A 237 17.87 8.98 -9.21
C ARG A 237 19.02 9.97 -9.18
N SER A 238 19.54 10.28 -7.96
CA SER A 238 20.58 11.28 -7.77
C SER A 238 21.53 10.94 -6.61
N THR A 239 22.63 11.68 -6.50
CA THR A 239 23.57 11.56 -5.38
C THR A 239 22.93 12.03 -4.06
N GLU A 240 22.08 13.05 -4.13
CA GLU A 240 21.36 13.61 -2.97
C GLU A 240 20.43 12.57 -2.34
N GLU A 241 19.73 11.76 -3.16
CA GLU A 241 18.93 10.65 -2.66
C GLU A 241 19.77 9.60 -1.94
N LYS A 242 20.96 9.27 -2.47
CA LYS A 242 21.90 8.35 -1.80
C LYS A 242 22.38 8.88 -0.46
N GLU A 243 22.71 10.16 -0.40
CA GLU A 243 23.14 10.81 0.84
C GLU A 243 22.00 10.87 1.87
N ARG A 244 20.77 11.14 1.44
CA ARG A 244 19.57 11.08 2.29
C ARG A 244 19.37 9.65 2.84
N ALA A 245 19.40 8.66 1.98
CA ALA A 245 19.29 7.26 2.37
C ALA A 245 20.37 6.84 3.39
N ARG A 246 21.61 7.29 3.21
CA ARG A 246 22.69 7.05 4.15
C ARG A 246 22.41 7.67 5.53
N ARG A 247 21.89 8.91 5.59
CA ARG A 247 21.50 9.56 6.85
C ARG A 247 20.36 8.81 7.55
N MET A 248 19.51 8.12 6.79
CA MET A 248 18.43 7.25 7.29
C MET A 248 18.89 5.84 7.65
N GLY A 249 20.22 5.53 7.57
CA GLY A 249 20.80 4.26 7.97
C GLY A 249 20.91 3.21 6.87
N VAL A 250 20.75 3.58 5.60
CA VAL A 250 21.01 2.69 4.46
C VAL A 250 22.52 2.64 4.20
N GLU A 251 23.16 1.52 4.53
CA GLU A 251 24.59 1.31 4.35
C GLU A 251 24.91 0.61 3.03
N ASP A 252 24.09 -0.34 2.61
CA ASP A 252 24.23 -1.10 1.37
C ASP A 252 23.16 -0.66 0.36
N TYR A 253 23.58 0.03 -0.69
CA TYR A 253 22.69 0.54 -1.75
C TYR A 253 22.19 -0.56 -2.71
N ASP A 254 22.89 -1.70 -2.77
CA ASP A 254 22.54 -2.85 -3.61
C ASP A 254 21.80 -3.94 -2.85
N LYS A 255 21.50 -3.70 -1.57
CA LYS A 255 20.80 -4.67 -0.72
C LYS A 255 19.49 -5.12 -1.36
N LYS A 256 19.31 -6.45 -1.40
CA LYS A 256 18.03 -7.09 -1.69
C LYS A 256 17.22 -7.16 -0.38
N TYR A 257 16.17 -6.37 -0.31
CA TYR A 257 15.26 -6.36 0.82
C TYR A 257 14.19 -7.44 0.65
N SER A 258 14.00 -8.24 1.69
CA SER A 258 12.88 -9.19 1.84
C SER A 258 11.71 -8.57 2.60
N ILE A 259 10.59 -9.29 2.71
CA ILE A 259 9.48 -8.89 3.59
C ILE A 259 9.98 -8.64 5.03
N ASP A 260 10.83 -9.52 5.55
CA ASP A 260 11.35 -9.40 6.92
C ASP A 260 12.31 -8.21 7.11
N ASP A 261 12.92 -7.72 6.04
CA ASP A 261 13.72 -6.48 6.08
C ASP A 261 12.84 -5.23 6.06
N LEU A 262 11.72 -5.26 5.34
CA LEU A 262 10.83 -4.12 5.13
C LEU A 262 9.77 -3.98 6.22
N ALA A 263 9.17 -5.12 6.64
CA ALA A 263 8.06 -5.18 7.59
C ALA A 263 8.25 -6.39 8.50
N LYS A 264 8.99 -6.20 9.59
CA LYS A 264 9.38 -7.26 10.53
C LYS A 264 8.27 -7.52 11.57
N GLY A 265 8.27 -8.75 12.11
CA GLY A 265 7.42 -9.11 13.26
C GLY A 265 5.94 -9.24 12.93
N SER A 266 5.08 -8.84 13.87
CA SER A 266 3.63 -8.93 13.71
C SER A 266 3.06 -7.64 13.13
N VAL A 267 2.45 -7.74 11.98
CA VAL A 267 1.88 -6.61 11.24
C VAL A 267 0.35 -6.69 11.22
N MET A 268 -0.30 -5.55 11.26
CA MET A 268 -1.70 -5.35 10.89
C MET A 268 -1.73 -4.43 9.68
N PHE A 269 -2.43 -4.83 8.63
CA PHE A 269 -2.65 -4.03 7.43
C PHE A 269 -4.13 -3.73 7.29
N VAL A 270 -4.45 -2.50 6.94
CA VAL A 270 -5.82 -2.03 6.74
C VAL A 270 -5.89 -1.21 5.46
N ALA A 271 -6.92 -1.45 4.66
CA ALA A 271 -7.20 -0.63 3.48
C ALA A 271 -8.70 -0.41 3.32
N THR A 272 -9.08 0.75 2.78
CA THR A 272 -10.45 1.07 2.37
C THR A 272 -10.45 1.56 0.92
N GLY A 273 -11.35 1.02 0.10
CA GLY A 273 -11.48 1.43 -1.30
C GLY A 273 -12.02 2.86 -1.43
N VAL A 274 -11.36 3.67 -2.24
CA VAL A 274 -11.81 5.01 -2.63
C VAL A 274 -12.58 4.95 -3.94
N THR A 275 -11.98 4.32 -4.97
CA THR A 275 -12.64 3.98 -6.24
C THR A 275 -12.76 2.47 -6.40
N ASP A 276 -13.67 2.00 -7.23
CA ASP A 276 -13.81 0.55 -7.49
C ASP A 276 -12.49 -0.02 -8.03
N GLY A 277 -12.09 -1.20 -7.55
CA GLY A 277 -10.87 -1.85 -8.00
C GLY A 277 -10.92 -3.37 -7.85
N PRO A 278 -9.91 -4.09 -8.36
CA PRO A 278 -9.86 -5.55 -8.28
C PRO A 278 -9.70 -6.07 -6.85
N PHE A 279 -9.19 -5.24 -5.95
CA PHE A 279 -8.95 -5.58 -4.55
C PHE A 279 -10.10 -5.15 -3.64
N LEU A 280 -10.57 -3.89 -3.75
CA LEU A 280 -11.64 -3.32 -2.92
C LEU A 280 -12.66 -2.58 -3.79
N LYS A 281 -13.93 -2.58 -3.34
CA LYS A 281 -14.96 -1.71 -3.91
C LYS A 281 -14.79 -0.30 -3.37
N GLY A 282 -15.01 0.71 -4.23
CA GLY A 282 -14.95 2.12 -3.87
C GLY A 282 -16.12 2.58 -3.01
N VAL A 283 -15.99 3.81 -2.51
CA VAL A 283 -17.05 4.50 -1.78
C VAL A 283 -18.27 4.67 -2.66
N LYS A 284 -19.43 4.27 -2.14
CA LYS A 284 -20.74 4.49 -2.80
C LYS A 284 -21.50 5.54 -2.04
N VAL A 285 -21.74 6.68 -2.68
CA VAL A 285 -22.63 7.72 -2.13
C VAL A 285 -24.07 7.30 -2.40
N LEU A 286 -24.91 7.36 -1.35
CA LEU A 286 -26.29 6.93 -1.39
C LEU A 286 -27.22 8.13 -1.08
N PRO A 287 -28.52 8.06 -1.46
CA PRO A 287 -29.50 9.10 -1.11
C PRO A 287 -29.60 9.32 0.41
N GLY A 288 -30.00 10.52 0.83
CA GLY A 288 -30.23 10.83 2.26
C GLY A 288 -28.93 11.06 3.05
N ARG A 289 -27.88 11.56 2.41
CA ARG A 289 -26.57 11.79 3.04
C ARG A 289 -26.01 10.52 3.68
N GLN A 290 -26.04 9.44 2.95
CA GLN A 290 -25.47 8.16 3.35
C GLN A 290 -24.31 7.78 2.42
N ALA A 291 -23.42 6.93 2.91
CA ALA A 291 -22.37 6.33 2.10
C ALA A 291 -22.13 4.89 2.55
N LYS A 292 -21.52 4.11 1.66
CA LYS A 292 -21.05 2.76 1.93
C LYS A 292 -19.56 2.69 1.62
N THR A 293 -18.80 2.06 2.51
CA THR A 293 -17.37 1.75 2.32
C THR A 293 -17.15 0.26 2.30
N HIS A 294 -16.07 -0.15 1.66
CA HIS A 294 -15.58 -1.53 1.66
C HIS A 294 -14.11 -1.51 2.10
N SER A 295 -13.83 -2.17 3.21
CA SER A 295 -12.51 -2.19 3.85
C SER A 295 -12.03 -3.62 4.06
N VAL A 296 -10.72 -3.79 4.15
CA VAL A 296 -10.09 -5.01 4.60
C VAL A 296 -9.21 -4.73 5.81
N VAL A 297 -9.19 -5.65 6.78
CA VAL A 297 -8.20 -5.67 7.84
C VAL A 297 -7.55 -7.06 7.92
N MET A 298 -6.23 -7.09 7.89
CA MET A 298 -5.44 -8.31 7.87
C MET A 298 -4.45 -8.31 9.04
N ARG A 299 -4.16 -9.46 9.61
CA ARG A 299 -3.17 -9.63 10.68
C ARG A 299 -2.23 -10.79 10.37
N SER A 300 -0.94 -10.52 10.28
CA SER A 300 0.07 -11.55 9.99
C SER A 300 0.17 -12.60 11.10
N LYS A 301 0.07 -12.19 12.37
CA LYS A 301 0.16 -13.10 13.53
C LYS A 301 -0.89 -14.22 13.53
N THR A 302 -2.05 -14.00 12.94
CA THR A 302 -3.18 -14.95 12.98
C THR A 302 -3.59 -15.43 11.60
N GLY A 303 -3.01 -14.89 10.52
CA GLY A 303 -3.42 -15.16 9.14
C GLY A 303 -4.89 -14.81 8.87
N THR A 304 -5.45 -13.89 9.67
CA THR A 304 -6.87 -13.56 9.57
C THR A 304 -7.08 -12.36 8.68
N ILE A 305 -7.94 -12.53 7.68
CA ILE A 305 -8.41 -11.49 6.77
C ILE A 305 -9.91 -11.25 7.07
N ARG A 306 -10.31 -9.98 7.19
CA ARG A 306 -11.71 -9.59 7.35
C ARG A 306 -12.06 -8.54 6.33
N ASN A 307 -13.12 -8.81 5.56
CA ASN A 307 -13.78 -7.83 4.72
C ASN A 307 -14.89 -7.17 5.54
N ILE A 308 -14.94 -5.85 5.49
CA ILE A 308 -15.88 -5.03 6.26
C ILE A 308 -16.62 -4.13 5.28
N GLU A 309 -17.93 -4.31 5.20
CA GLU A 309 -18.81 -3.39 4.53
C GLU A 309 -19.48 -2.51 5.60
N ALA A 310 -19.33 -1.20 5.53
CA ALA A 310 -19.90 -0.28 6.47
C ALA A 310 -20.88 0.70 5.80
N HIS A 311 -22.01 0.94 6.47
CA HIS A 311 -22.99 1.94 6.08
C HIS A 311 -22.86 3.16 6.98
N HIS A 312 -22.66 4.32 6.38
CA HIS A 312 -22.41 5.58 7.08
C HIS A 312 -23.60 6.53 6.91
N MET A 313 -24.09 7.03 8.05
CA MET A 313 -24.98 8.19 8.09
C MET A 313 -24.12 9.46 8.19
N LEU A 314 -23.82 10.09 7.06
CA LEU A 314 -22.89 11.21 6.99
C LEU A 314 -23.35 12.40 7.85
N ALA A 315 -24.66 12.59 8.02
CA ALA A 315 -25.19 13.63 8.91
C ALA A 315 -24.81 13.47 10.39
N LYS A 316 -24.38 12.27 10.80
CA LYS A 316 -23.95 11.95 12.18
C LYS A 316 -22.44 11.86 12.33
N LYS A 317 -21.68 12.05 11.26
CA LYS A 317 -20.21 12.04 11.28
C LYS A 317 -19.68 13.43 11.66
N PRO A 318 -18.52 13.52 12.35
CA PRO A 318 -17.83 14.79 12.52
C PRO A 318 -17.57 15.47 11.17
N GLN A 319 -17.71 16.80 11.11
CA GLN A 319 -17.49 17.54 9.86
C GLN A 319 -16.07 17.33 9.29
N ALA A 320 -15.09 17.07 10.15
CA ALA A 320 -13.71 16.78 9.77
C ALA A 320 -13.54 15.48 8.93
N TYR A 321 -14.55 14.60 8.89
CA TYR A 321 -14.55 13.37 8.07
C TYR A 321 -15.40 13.52 6.81
N LEU A 322 -15.87 14.72 6.54
CA LEU A 322 -16.76 15.08 5.45
C LEU A 322 -16.18 16.24 4.64
#